data_0731792ae35ee530e07303da1ce0058f
#
_entry.id   0731792ae35ee530e07303da1ce0058f
#
_cell.length_a   1.000
_cell.length_b   1.000
_cell.length_c   1.000
_cell.angle_alpha   90.00
_cell.angle_beta   90.00
_cell.angle_gamma   90.00
#
_symmetry.space_group_name_H-M   'P 1'
#
loop_
_entity.id
_entity.type
_entity.pdbx_description
1 polymer ?
#
loop_
_entity_poly.entity_id
_entity_poly.type
_entity_poly.pdbx_seq_one_letter_code
_entity_poly.pdbx_strand_id
1 'polypeptide(L)'
;MEKYLESFAEKVMPIANAIGSQRHMQAVRNGLISILPLTIVGSFFVILLNIPINGYAEMIAPYKDALDIPFRFTVGIMSLYSAFTIGSFLGKSYKLDDVTSGFLAMLATILMIVPVNIKEGVTTAGEAVKGRYIP
;
A
#
# COMPACT_ATOMS: atom_id res chain seq x y z
N MET A 1 15.40 -27.29 23.73
CA MET A 1 14.80 -26.17 22.99
C MET A 1 14.43 -26.59 21.56
N GLU A 2 15.31 -27.29 20.86
CA GLU A 2 15.07 -27.81 19.49
C GLU A 2 13.82 -28.69 19.41
N LYS A 3 13.64 -29.60 20.35
CA LYS A 3 12.48 -30.53 20.39
C LYS A 3 11.12 -29.84 20.51
N TYR A 4 11.06 -28.67 21.19
CA TYR A 4 9.83 -27.87 21.27
C TYR A 4 9.59 -27.08 19.99
N LEU A 5 10.65 -26.62 19.32
CA LEU A 5 10.58 -25.95 18.03
C LEU A 5 10.13 -26.91 16.92
N GLU A 6 10.66 -28.14 16.91
CA GLU A 6 10.24 -29.18 15.96
C GLU A 6 8.77 -29.57 16.15
N SER A 7 8.34 -29.80 17.39
CA SER A 7 6.94 -30.14 17.71
C SER A 7 5.98 -28.99 17.39
N PHE A 8 6.41 -27.75 17.58
CA PHE A 8 5.65 -26.56 17.20
C PHE A 8 5.56 -26.42 15.68
N ALA A 9 6.68 -26.61 14.98
CA ALA A 9 6.72 -26.59 13.53
C ALA A 9 5.83 -27.66 12.89
N GLU A 10 5.86 -28.88 13.41
CA GLU A 10 5.00 -29.99 12.92
C GLU A 10 3.50 -29.69 13.06
N LYS A 11 3.09 -28.96 14.09
CA LYS A 11 1.69 -28.58 14.31
C LYS A 11 1.26 -27.37 13.51
N VAL A 12 2.16 -26.40 13.34
CA VAL A 12 1.88 -25.12 12.66
C VAL A 12 2.03 -25.24 11.15
N MET A 13 2.97 -26.06 10.66
CA MET A 13 3.26 -26.24 9.24
C MET A 13 2.02 -26.62 8.40
N PRO A 14 1.21 -27.63 8.79
CA PRO A 14 0.02 -27.99 8.01
C PRO A 14 -1.03 -26.87 7.99
N ILE A 15 -1.18 -26.13 9.08
CA ILE A 15 -2.10 -24.99 9.17
C ILE A 15 -1.59 -23.83 8.30
N ALA A 16 -0.30 -23.53 8.39
CA ALA A 16 0.33 -22.49 7.58
C ALA A 16 0.25 -22.80 6.08
N ASN A 17 0.46 -24.08 5.69
CA ASN A 17 0.33 -24.51 4.31
C ASN A 17 -1.13 -24.46 3.82
N ALA A 18 -2.10 -24.86 4.65
CA ALA A 18 -3.51 -24.77 4.31
C ALA A 18 -3.96 -23.33 4.08
N ILE A 19 -3.53 -22.41 4.94
CA ILE A 19 -3.82 -20.97 4.80
C ILE A 19 -3.08 -20.39 3.59
N GLY A 20 -1.79 -20.72 3.44
CA GLY A 20 -0.94 -20.22 2.34
C GLY A 20 -1.35 -20.71 0.95
N SER A 21 -2.07 -21.84 0.84
CA SER A 21 -2.59 -22.37 -0.42
C SER A 21 -3.93 -21.76 -0.85
N GLN A 22 -4.60 -20.99 0.01
CA GLN A 22 -5.84 -20.31 -0.34
C GLN A 22 -5.61 -19.22 -1.38
N ARG A 23 -6.54 -19.09 -2.33
CA ARG A 23 -6.46 -18.11 -3.43
C ARG A 23 -6.28 -16.68 -2.93
N HIS A 24 -7.00 -16.30 -1.89
CA HIS A 24 -6.91 -14.96 -1.30
C HIS A 24 -5.52 -14.69 -0.71
N MET A 25 -4.96 -15.67 0.01
CA MET A 25 -3.62 -15.54 0.59
C MET A 25 -2.52 -15.51 -0.48
N GLN A 26 -2.66 -16.29 -1.53
CA GLN A 26 -1.74 -16.24 -2.68
C GLN A 26 -1.83 -14.90 -3.41
N ALA A 27 -3.03 -14.35 -3.60
CA ALA A 27 -3.21 -13.03 -4.21
C ALA A 27 -2.58 -11.93 -3.36
N VAL A 28 -2.75 -11.95 -2.05
CA VAL A 28 -2.10 -11.00 -1.12
C VAL A 28 -0.58 -11.13 -1.20
N ARG A 29 -0.06 -12.35 -1.10
CA ARG A 29 1.38 -12.61 -1.18
C ARG A 29 1.98 -12.10 -2.50
N ASN A 30 1.40 -12.50 -3.61
CA ASN A 30 1.90 -12.13 -4.94
C ASN A 30 1.74 -10.63 -5.21
N GLY A 31 0.64 -10.04 -4.76
CA GLY A 31 0.41 -8.60 -4.82
C GLY A 31 1.45 -7.81 -4.06
N LEU A 32 1.78 -8.21 -2.83
CA LEU A 32 2.82 -7.57 -2.02
C LEU A 32 4.22 -7.75 -2.62
N ILE A 33 4.54 -8.93 -3.16
CA ILE A 33 5.81 -9.16 -3.83
C ILE A 33 5.96 -8.25 -5.06
N SER A 34 4.89 -8.01 -5.80
CA SER A 34 4.91 -7.16 -6.99
C SER A 34 5.24 -5.70 -6.72
N ILE A 35 5.00 -5.21 -5.51
CA ILE A 35 5.34 -3.82 -5.13
C ILE A 35 6.73 -3.67 -4.50
N LEU A 36 7.47 -4.77 -4.29
CA LEU A 36 8.82 -4.71 -3.71
C LEU A 36 9.78 -3.81 -4.50
N PRO A 37 9.84 -3.86 -5.85
CA PRO A 37 10.71 -2.96 -6.60
C PRO A 37 10.38 -1.48 -6.36
N LEU A 38 9.09 -1.16 -6.25
CA LEU A 38 8.64 0.20 -5.96
C LEU A 38 9.06 0.65 -4.55
N THR A 39 8.96 -0.26 -3.58
CA THR A 39 9.39 -0.03 -2.20
C THR A 39 10.90 0.22 -2.11
N ILE A 40 11.70 -0.52 -2.89
CA ILE A 40 13.16 -0.35 -2.94
C ILE A 40 13.50 1.05 -3.46
N VAL A 41 12.85 1.49 -4.54
CA VAL A 41 13.04 2.85 -5.08
C VAL A 41 12.66 3.90 -4.05
N GLY A 42 11.50 3.76 -3.40
CA GLY A 42 11.06 4.68 -2.34
C GLY A 42 12.02 4.74 -1.16
N SER A 43 12.53 3.59 -0.72
CA SER A 43 13.50 3.49 0.38
C SER A 43 14.82 4.19 0.05
N PHE A 44 15.27 4.15 -1.20
CA PHE A 44 16.46 4.87 -1.65
C PHE A 44 16.30 6.38 -1.44
N PHE A 45 15.15 6.96 -1.78
CA PHE A 45 14.89 8.37 -1.53
C PHE A 45 14.79 8.71 -0.04
N VAL A 46 14.24 7.81 0.79
CA VAL A 46 14.23 7.98 2.26
C VAL A 46 15.65 8.06 2.80
N ILE A 47 16.53 7.18 2.34
CA ILE A 47 17.94 7.18 2.76
C ILE A 47 18.60 8.51 2.36
N LEU A 48 18.42 8.94 1.10
CA LEU A 48 18.97 10.20 0.62
C LEU A 48 18.49 11.42 1.42
N LEU A 49 17.24 11.43 1.85
CA LEU A 49 16.66 12.52 2.65
C LEU A 49 17.15 12.54 4.11
N ASN A 50 17.61 11.41 4.63
CA ASN A 50 17.90 11.23 6.06
C ASN A 50 19.36 10.83 6.36
N ILE A 51 20.30 11.13 5.47
CA ILE A 51 21.72 10.84 5.73
C ILE A 51 22.21 11.67 6.93
N PRO A 52 22.69 11.03 8.03
CA PRO A 52 23.11 11.72 9.25
C PRO A 52 24.56 12.20 9.14
N ILE A 53 24.84 13.09 8.20
CA ILE A 53 26.16 13.73 8.03
C ILE A 53 26.03 15.20 8.36
N ASN A 54 26.95 15.72 9.17
CA ASN A 54 26.99 17.15 9.51
C ASN A 54 27.14 18.01 8.25
N GLY A 55 26.23 18.96 8.05
CA GLY A 55 26.20 19.84 6.88
C GLY A 55 25.46 19.28 5.65
N TYR A 56 25.12 17.97 5.62
CA TYR A 56 24.38 17.37 4.53
C TYR A 56 22.95 17.91 4.43
N ALA A 57 22.28 18.03 5.57
CA ALA A 57 20.92 18.54 5.64
C ALA A 57 20.79 19.97 5.11
N GLU A 58 21.79 20.82 5.36
CA GLU A 58 21.86 22.19 4.83
C GLU A 58 22.13 22.20 3.34
N MET A 59 22.98 21.30 2.85
CA MET A 59 23.31 21.17 1.42
C MET A 59 22.10 20.71 0.59
N ILE A 60 21.28 19.78 1.09
CA ILE A 60 20.11 19.25 0.38
C ILE A 60 18.82 20.06 0.61
N ALA A 61 18.84 21.00 1.57
CA ALA A 61 17.65 21.79 1.93
C ALA A 61 16.93 22.40 0.71
N PRO A 62 17.59 22.98 -0.30
CA PRO A 62 16.92 23.51 -1.49
C PRO A 62 16.33 22.42 -2.40
N TYR A 63 16.80 21.18 -2.31
CA TYR A 63 16.34 20.06 -3.12
C TYR A 63 15.42 19.08 -2.35
N LYS A 64 15.20 19.33 -1.07
CA LYS A 64 14.44 18.44 -0.17
C LYS A 64 13.02 18.19 -0.69
N ASP A 65 12.34 19.23 -1.12
CA ASP A 65 10.98 19.13 -1.65
C ASP A 65 10.93 18.33 -2.95
N ALA A 66 11.94 18.49 -3.82
CA ALA A 66 12.05 17.74 -5.05
C ALA A 66 12.33 16.25 -4.81
N LEU A 67 13.12 15.92 -3.78
CA LEU A 67 13.41 14.54 -3.40
C LEU A 67 12.27 13.87 -2.61
N ASP A 68 11.42 14.66 -1.96
CA ASP A 68 10.24 14.17 -1.23
C ASP A 68 9.11 13.73 -2.18
N ILE A 69 9.04 14.32 -3.37
CA ILE A 69 8.03 13.97 -4.38
C ILE A 69 8.08 12.48 -4.76
N PRO A 70 9.22 11.90 -5.19
CA PRO A 70 9.29 10.47 -5.49
C PRO A 70 8.93 9.58 -4.32
N PHE A 71 9.31 9.96 -3.10
CA PHE A 71 8.95 9.23 -1.88
C PHE A 71 7.44 9.21 -1.67
N ARG A 72 6.76 10.33 -1.79
CA ARG A 72 5.30 10.43 -1.64
C ARG A 72 4.56 9.59 -2.67
N PHE A 73 5.01 9.60 -3.92
CA PHE A 73 4.42 8.82 -5.00
C PHE A 73 4.76 7.33 -4.98
N THR A 74 5.76 6.91 -4.23
CA THR A 74 6.10 5.49 -4.04
C THR A 74 5.49 4.97 -2.73
N VAL A 75 6.06 5.37 -1.61
CA VAL A 75 5.66 4.86 -0.28
C VAL A 75 4.38 5.51 0.23
N GLY A 76 4.16 6.80 -0.06
CA GLY A 76 3.00 7.55 0.42
C GLY A 76 1.65 7.02 -0.08
N ILE A 77 1.61 6.48 -1.29
CA ILE A 77 0.40 5.89 -1.87
C ILE A 77 0.51 4.36 -2.05
N MET A 78 1.39 3.72 -1.30
CA MET A 78 1.65 2.29 -1.37
C MET A 78 0.39 1.43 -1.14
N SER A 79 -0.55 1.90 -0.33
CA SER A 79 -1.82 1.22 -0.09
C SER A 79 -2.66 1.08 -1.37
N LEU A 80 -2.65 2.08 -2.25
CA LEU A 80 -3.35 2.03 -3.53
C LEU A 80 -2.68 1.04 -4.50
N TYR A 81 -1.35 1.04 -4.55
CA TYR A 81 -0.61 0.06 -5.34
C TYR A 81 -0.86 -1.37 -4.84
N SER A 82 -0.85 -1.57 -3.52
CA SER A 82 -1.16 -2.87 -2.92
C SER A 82 -2.58 -3.32 -3.25
N ALA A 83 -3.56 -2.45 -3.14
CA ALA A 83 -4.94 -2.75 -3.47
C ALA A 83 -5.09 -3.17 -4.93
N PHE A 84 -4.45 -2.44 -5.85
CA PHE A 84 -4.46 -2.78 -7.28
C PHE A 84 -3.82 -4.13 -7.55
N THR A 85 -2.61 -4.38 -7.05
CA THR A 85 -1.88 -5.62 -7.31
C THR A 85 -2.57 -6.84 -6.70
N ILE A 86 -3.02 -6.73 -5.45
CA ILE A 86 -3.77 -7.81 -4.78
C ILE A 86 -5.08 -8.09 -5.54
N GLY A 87 -5.83 -7.06 -5.92
CA GLY A 87 -7.05 -7.19 -6.70
C GLY A 87 -6.81 -7.83 -8.06
N SER A 88 -5.74 -7.46 -8.76
CA SER A 88 -5.33 -8.05 -10.04
C SER A 88 -5.02 -9.55 -9.90
N PHE A 89 -4.21 -9.94 -8.92
CA PHE A 89 -3.89 -11.35 -8.68
C PHE A 89 -5.10 -12.16 -8.25
N LEU A 90 -5.99 -11.58 -7.45
CA LEU A 90 -7.23 -12.25 -7.07
C LEU A 90 -8.15 -12.46 -8.27
N GLY A 91 -8.35 -11.43 -9.10
CA GLY A 91 -9.12 -11.52 -10.32
C GLY A 91 -8.58 -12.59 -11.27
N LYS A 92 -7.26 -12.60 -11.47
CA LYS A 92 -6.58 -13.61 -12.26
C LYS A 92 -6.81 -15.03 -11.75
N SER A 93 -6.82 -15.23 -10.43
CA SER A 93 -7.09 -16.54 -9.81
C SER A 93 -8.51 -17.05 -10.07
N TYR A 94 -9.47 -16.16 -10.31
CA TYR A 94 -10.85 -16.46 -10.71
C TYR A 94 -11.07 -16.42 -12.21
N LYS A 95 -10.02 -16.32 -13.03
CA LYS A 95 -10.07 -16.20 -14.51
C LYS A 95 -10.84 -14.99 -14.98
N LEU A 96 -10.86 -13.94 -14.20
CA LEU A 96 -11.38 -12.62 -14.56
C LEU A 96 -10.25 -11.77 -15.13
N ASP A 97 -10.63 -10.64 -15.76
CA ASP A 97 -9.66 -9.67 -16.22
C ASP A 97 -8.89 -9.06 -15.02
N ASP A 98 -7.59 -9.21 -15.05
CA ASP A 98 -6.70 -8.83 -13.94
C ASP A 98 -6.64 -7.31 -13.75
N VAL A 99 -6.59 -6.56 -14.85
CA VAL A 99 -6.52 -5.10 -14.83
C VAL A 99 -7.81 -4.50 -14.28
N THR A 100 -8.95 -4.96 -14.76
CA THR A 100 -10.27 -4.49 -14.30
C THR A 100 -10.48 -4.81 -12.83
N SER A 101 -10.11 -6.02 -12.40
CA SER A 101 -10.18 -6.44 -10.99
C SER A 101 -9.27 -5.59 -10.09
N GLY A 102 -8.09 -5.22 -10.58
CA GLY A 102 -7.17 -4.33 -9.89
C GLY A 102 -7.73 -2.92 -9.70
N PHE A 103 -8.29 -2.34 -10.74
CA PHE A 103 -8.92 -1.02 -10.66
C PHE A 103 -10.14 -1.00 -9.74
N LEU A 104 -10.98 -2.04 -9.76
CA LEU A 104 -12.12 -2.16 -8.86
C LEU A 104 -11.67 -2.24 -7.39
N ALA A 105 -10.63 -3.01 -7.09
CA ALA A 105 -10.07 -3.10 -5.75
C ALA A 105 -9.49 -1.76 -5.28
N MET A 106 -8.79 -1.05 -6.17
CA MET A 106 -8.26 0.29 -5.89
C MET A 106 -9.39 1.30 -5.64
N LEU A 107 -10.43 1.29 -6.46
CA LEU A 107 -11.60 2.15 -6.27
C LEU A 107 -12.30 1.86 -4.94
N ALA A 108 -12.51 0.59 -4.59
CA ALA A 108 -13.10 0.20 -3.32
C ALA A 108 -12.26 0.70 -2.13
N THR A 109 -10.93 0.63 -2.23
CA THR A 109 -10.02 1.14 -1.21
C THR A 109 -10.15 2.65 -1.05
N ILE A 110 -10.19 3.40 -2.15
CA ILE A 110 -10.41 4.85 -2.12
C ILE A 110 -11.75 5.19 -1.45
N LEU A 111 -12.82 4.49 -1.83
CA LEU A 111 -14.15 4.70 -1.23
C LEU A 111 -14.20 4.37 0.26
N MET A 112 -13.40 3.43 0.72
CA MET A 112 -13.28 3.12 2.16
C MET A 112 -12.45 4.14 2.93
N ILE A 113 -11.40 4.69 2.30
CA ILE A 113 -10.53 5.69 2.94
C ILE A 113 -11.25 7.04 3.05
N VAL A 114 -11.96 7.44 2.00
CA VAL A 114 -12.66 8.72 1.94
C VAL A 114 -13.68 8.91 3.07
N PRO A 115 -14.54 7.94 3.43
CA PRO A 115 -15.47 8.11 4.56
C PRO A 115 -14.81 8.22 5.93
N VAL A 116 -13.64 7.64 6.13
CA VAL A 116 -12.94 7.67 7.43
C VAL A 116 -12.33 9.05 7.72
N ASN A 117 -11.88 9.74 6.69
CA ASN A 117 -11.30 11.09 6.79
C ASN A 117 -12.35 12.21 6.70
N ILE A 118 -13.59 11.89 6.41
CA ILE A 118 -14.64 12.84 6.09
C ILE A 118 -15.30 13.47 7.33
N LYS A 119 -15.02 13.03 8.57
CA LYS A 119 -15.61 13.70 9.74
C LYS A 119 -15.24 15.20 9.85
N GLU A 120 -14.11 15.61 9.31
CA GLU A 120 -13.73 17.03 9.23
C GLU A 120 -13.93 17.63 7.83
N GLY A 121 -13.82 16.84 6.77
CA GLY A 121 -13.88 17.33 5.39
C GLY A 121 -15.29 17.38 4.79
N VAL A 122 -16.26 16.61 5.28
CA VAL A 122 -17.63 16.62 4.75
C VAL A 122 -18.37 17.89 5.13
N THR A 123 -18.08 18.47 6.28
CA THR A 123 -18.69 19.76 6.65
C THR A 123 -18.25 20.84 5.68
N THR A 124 -16.96 20.88 5.34
CA THR A 124 -16.41 21.92 4.45
C THR A 124 -16.75 21.67 2.98
N ALA A 125 -16.69 20.41 2.52
CA ALA A 125 -17.07 20.06 1.15
C ALA A 125 -18.60 20.08 0.95
N GLY A 126 -19.36 19.64 1.93
CA GLY A 126 -20.83 19.72 1.92
C GLY A 126 -21.33 21.15 1.93
N GLU A 127 -20.70 22.04 2.67
CA GLU A 127 -21.00 23.47 2.64
C GLU A 127 -20.56 24.14 1.34
N ALA A 128 -19.40 23.78 0.81
CA ALA A 128 -18.93 24.29 -0.47
C ALA A 128 -19.82 23.82 -1.64
N VAL A 129 -20.29 22.58 -1.62
CA VAL A 129 -21.24 22.05 -2.61
C VAL A 129 -22.62 22.67 -2.42
N LYS A 130 -23.07 22.84 -1.18
CA LYS A 130 -24.35 23.48 -0.86
C LYS A 130 -24.36 24.96 -1.29
N GLY A 131 -23.28 25.66 -1.08
CA GLY A 131 -23.12 27.05 -1.52
C GLY A 131 -23.03 27.23 -3.04
N ARG A 132 -22.68 26.18 -3.79
CA ARG A 132 -22.53 26.23 -5.25
C ARG A 132 -23.78 25.83 -6.02
N TYR A 133 -24.65 24.97 -5.46
CA TYR A 133 -25.78 24.36 -6.17
C TYR A 133 -27.15 24.75 -5.63
N ILE A 134 -27.23 25.50 -4.56
CA ILE A 134 -28.52 26.04 -4.05
C ILE A 134 -28.54 27.52 -4.39
N PRO A 135 -29.38 27.94 -5.36
CA PRO A 135 -29.60 29.37 -5.62
C PRO A 135 -30.21 30.11 -4.41
#